data_7a44cce0ee7813a3dd45bd233ae836c8
#
_entry.id   7a44cce0ee7813a3dd45bd233ae836c8
#
_cell.length_a   1.000
_cell.length_b   1.000
_cell.length_c   1.000
_cell.angle_alpha   90.00
_cell.angle_beta   90.00
_cell.angle_gamma   90.00
#
_symmetry.space_group_name_H-M   'P 1'
#
loop_
_entity.id
_entity.type
_entity.pdbx_description
1 polymer ?
#
loop_
_entity_poly.entity_id
_entity_poly.type
_entity_poly.pdbx_seq_one_letter_code
_entity_poly.pdbx_strand_id
1 'polypeptide(L)'
;YEIGSGLVGSEMCIRDSMSGDPAMCDAFQRGQDIHTRTAAEIHGVPMNQVTPEMRRSAKAVNFGIVYGISGFGLARNAHITRREADGFIKTYFERYPGVRAFMDTCVEKGRALGYAETLFGRRRELFELASPNRNVRSFGERAAMNTPVQGTAADIIKLAMVQVARRLEEGGYRAQLILQVHDELVVECPVGEADEVAKLVQSTMEGVVSLKVPLLAEVSRGSDWEKAH
;
A
#
# COMPACT_ATOMS: atom_id res chain seq x y z
N TYR A 1 -21.63 -2.87 -19.06
CA TYR A 1 -21.14 -1.76 -18.23
C TYR A 1 -20.16 -2.34 -17.22
N GLU A 2 -18.97 -1.78 -17.15
CA GLU A 2 -17.94 -2.26 -16.25
C GLU A 2 -17.71 -1.26 -15.12
N ILE A 3 -17.53 -1.78 -13.92
CA ILE A 3 -17.19 -1.03 -12.72
C ILE A 3 -15.80 -1.51 -12.29
N GLY A 4 -14.83 -0.62 -12.36
CA GLY A 4 -13.51 -0.80 -11.75
C GLY A 4 -13.50 -0.24 -10.34
N SER A 5 -13.01 -0.99 -9.36
CA SER A 5 -12.83 -0.51 -8.00
C SER A 5 -11.48 -0.93 -7.46
N GLY A 6 -10.62 0.05 -7.16
CA GLY A 6 -9.27 -0.16 -6.65
C GLY A 6 -9.08 0.39 -5.24
N LEU A 7 -8.24 -0.27 -4.45
CA LEU A 7 -7.84 0.18 -3.11
C LEU A 7 -6.76 1.26 -3.23
N VAL A 8 -7.07 2.47 -2.76
CA VAL A 8 -6.17 3.61 -2.86
C VAL A 8 -5.04 3.51 -1.84
N GLY A 9 -3.80 3.36 -2.35
CA GLY A 9 -2.61 3.36 -1.50
C GLY A 9 -2.61 2.26 -0.45
N SER A 10 -3.21 1.11 -0.72
CA SER A 10 -3.45 0.00 0.21
C SER A 10 -2.19 -0.42 0.98
N GLU A 11 -1.05 -0.57 0.31
CA GLU A 11 0.21 -0.95 0.96
C GLU A 11 0.71 0.10 1.97
N MET A 12 0.50 1.40 1.69
CA MET A 12 0.86 2.45 2.65
C MET A 12 -0.07 2.43 3.86
N CYS A 13 -1.38 2.32 3.64
CA CYS A 13 -2.35 2.21 4.73
C CYS A 13 -2.07 0.99 5.63
N ILE A 14 -1.73 -0.15 5.03
CA ILE A 14 -1.38 -1.38 5.75
C ILE A 14 -0.09 -1.17 6.56
N ARG A 15 0.99 -0.68 5.93
CA ARG A 15 2.27 -0.40 6.60
C ARG A 15 2.08 0.54 7.78
N ASP A 16 1.35 1.64 7.57
CA ASP A 16 1.20 2.68 8.58
C ASP A 16 0.31 2.19 9.72
N SER A 17 -0.68 1.36 9.43
CA SER A 17 -1.46 0.64 10.45
C SER A 17 -0.61 -0.34 11.25
N MET A 18 0.27 -1.10 10.59
CA MET A 18 1.15 -2.09 11.23
C MET A 18 2.27 -1.43 12.03
N SER A 19 2.86 -0.36 11.51
CA SER A 19 3.89 0.41 12.21
C SER A 19 3.33 1.15 13.42
N GLY A 20 2.07 1.58 13.33
CA GLY A 20 1.43 2.39 14.37
C GLY A 20 2.10 3.74 14.59
N ASP A 21 2.83 4.26 13.60
CA ASP A 21 3.47 5.58 13.68
C ASP A 21 2.41 6.67 13.86
N PRO A 22 2.43 7.44 14.97
CA PRO A 22 1.36 8.37 15.28
C PRO A 22 1.21 9.48 14.23
N ALA A 23 2.32 9.97 13.67
CA ALA A 23 2.31 11.05 12.69
C ALA A 23 1.73 10.58 11.35
N MET A 24 2.02 9.34 10.95
CA MET A 24 1.43 8.73 9.76
C MET A 24 -0.05 8.44 9.93
N CYS A 25 -0.44 7.81 11.04
CA CYS A 25 -1.84 7.52 11.33
C CYS A 25 -2.70 8.79 11.38
N ASP A 26 -2.21 9.87 12.03
CA ASP A 26 -2.89 11.16 12.08
C ASP A 26 -3.09 11.78 10.68
N ALA A 27 -2.07 11.70 9.83
CA ALA A 27 -2.17 12.20 8.45
C ALA A 27 -3.31 11.55 7.67
N PHE A 28 -3.40 10.24 7.73
CA PHE A 28 -4.45 9.49 7.04
C PHE A 28 -5.84 9.75 7.65
N GLN A 29 -5.96 9.79 8.98
CA GLN A 29 -7.24 10.09 9.66
C GLN A 29 -7.77 11.47 9.30
N ARG A 30 -6.90 12.44 9.03
CA ARG A 30 -7.26 13.79 8.56
C ARG A 30 -7.47 13.89 7.05
N GLY A 31 -7.38 12.80 6.31
CA GLY A 31 -7.50 12.79 4.85
C GLY A 31 -6.42 13.63 4.13
N GLN A 32 -5.25 13.79 4.75
CA GLN A 32 -4.16 14.56 4.15
C GLN A 32 -3.45 13.74 3.07
N ASP A 33 -3.05 14.39 1.98
CA ASP A 33 -2.18 13.78 0.98
C ASP A 33 -0.80 13.50 1.61
N ILE A 34 -0.53 12.24 1.88
CA ILE A 34 0.70 11.78 2.53
C ILE A 34 1.96 12.16 1.74
N HIS A 35 1.88 12.22 0.41
CA HIS A 35 3.01 12.61 -0.42
C HIS A 35 3.31 14.10 -0.28
N THR A 36 2.29 14.94 -0.25
CA THR A 36 2.43 16.38 -0.01
C THR A 36 2.93 16.66 1.41
N ARG A 37 2.41 15.95 2.41
CA ARG A 37 2.89 16.07 3.80
C ARG A 37 4.37 15.66 3.91
N THR A 38 4.73 14.50 3.38
CA THR A 38 6.12 14.04 3.37
C THR A 38 7.04 15.02 2.66
N ALA A 39 6.61 15.58 1.52
CA ALA A 39 7.35 16.61 0.80
C ALA A 39 7.58 17.86 1.67
N ALA A 40 6.53 18.36 2.31
CA ALA A 40 6.62 19.51 3.21
C ALA A 40 7.64 19.29 4.34
N GLU A 41 7.60 18.12 4.97
CA GLU A 41 8.50 17.76 6.06
C GLU A 41 9.95 17.53 5.62
N ILE A 42 10.18 16.86 4.48
CA ILE A 42 11.52 16.63 3.94
C ILE A 42 12.20 17.93 3.50
N HIS A 43 11.43 18.81 2.86
CA HIS A 43 11.96 20.09 2.33
C HIS A 43 11.88 21.24 3.35
N GLY A 44 11.21 21.02 4.50
CA GLY A 44 11.08 22.05 5.54
C GLY A 44 10.20 23.24 5.11
N VAL A 45 9.20 23.00 4.27
CA VAL A 45 8.28 24.03 3.76
C VAL A 45 6.85 23.75 4.21
N PRO A 46 5.97 24.78 4.29
CA PRO A 46 4.54 24.57 4.50
C PRO A 46 3.91 23.76 3.37
N MET A 47 2.84 23.00 3.67
CA MET A 47 2.15 22.14 2.67
C MET A 47 1.66 22.92 1.43
N ASN A 48 1.24 24.15 1.60
CA ASN A 48 0.77 25.01 0.50
C ASN A 48 1.91 25.54 -0.39
N GLN A 49 3.16 25.32 -0.03
CA GLN A 49 4.35 25.66 -0.82
C GLN A 49 5.01 24.45 -1.46
N VAL A 50 4.43 23.25 -1.29
CA VAL A 50 4.93 22.05 -1.93
C VAL A 50 4.69 22.10 -3.43
N THR A 51 5.77 22.05 -4.21
CA THR A 51 5.69 22.00 -5.67
C THR A 51 5.33 20.58 -6.15
N PRO A 52 4.82 20.44 -7.39
CA PRO A 52 4.58 19.13 -8.01
C PRO A 52 5.84 18.25 -8.06
N GLU A 53 7.02 18.85 -8.19
CA GLU A 53 8.32 18.14 -8.21
C GLU A 53 8.68 17.62 -6.82
N MET A 54 8.52 18.44 -5.78
CA MET A 54 8.71 18.01 -4.38
C MET A 54 7.78 16.85 -4.03
N ARG A 55 6.50 16.97 -4.42
CA ARG A 55 5.52 15.89 -4.21
C ARG A 55 5.88 14.60 -4.95
N ARG A 56 6.38 14.71 -6.19
CA ARG A 56 6.83 13.55 -6.99
C ARG A 56 8.03 12.86 -6.33
N SER A 57 9.01 13.64 -5.87
CA SER A 57 10.19 13.13 -5.15
C SER A 57 9.77 12.43 -3.85
N ALA A 58 8.89 13.05 -3.05
CA ALA A 58 8.37 12.47 -1.83
C ALA A 58 7.54 11.18 -2.09
N LYS A 59 6.79 11.12 -3.20
CA LYS A 59 6.11 9.89 -3.63
C LYS A 59 7.13 8.77 -3.87
N ALA A 60 8.22 9.06 -4.59
CA ALA A 60 9.29 8.09 -4.83
C ALA A 60 9.97 7.63 -3.52
N VAL A 61 10.17 8.55 -2.56
CA VAL A 61 10.70 8.23 -1.23
C VAL A 61 9.73 7.33 -0.47
N ASN A 62 8.45 7.71 -0.37
CA ASN A 62 7.43 6.94 0.35
C ASN A 62 7.33 5.51 -0.18
N PHE A 63 7.20 5.34 -1.50
CA PHE A 63 7.17 4.01 -2.11
C PHE A 63 8.49 3.27 -1.96
N GLY A 64 9.60 3.96 -2.20
CA GLY A 64 10.93 3.36 -2.06
C GLY A 64 11.16 2.81 -0.66
N ILE A 65 10.77 3.54 0.38
CA ILE A 65 10.94 3.10 1.77
C ILE A 65 10.06 1.89 2.08
N VAL A 66 8.81 1.85 1.59
CA VAL A 66 7.96 0.65 1.72
C VAL A 66 8.70 -0.60 1.26
N TYR A 67 9.46 -0.49 0.17
CA TYR A 67 10.19 -1.62 -0.43
C TYR A 67 11.63 -1.78 0.06
N GLY A 68 12.06 -1.03 1.08
CA GLY A 68 13.41 -1.10 1.63
C GLY A 68 14.49 -0.61 0.65
N ILE A 69 14.20 0.47 -0.09
CA ILE A 69 15.12 1.03 -1.06
C ILE A 69 16.39 1.57 -0.39
N SER A 70 17.54 1.35 -1.01
CA SER A 70 18.79 1.99 -0.61
C SER A 70 18.90 3.42 -1.17
N GLY A 71 19.75 4.27 -0.55
CA GLY A 71 20.03 5.61 -1.09
C GLY A 71 20.50 5.60 -2.54
N PHE A 72 21.22 4.55 -2.97
CA PHE A 72 21.60 4.36 -4.38
C PHE A 72 20.36 4.11 -5.28
N GLY A 73 19.48 3.22 -4.84
CA GLY A 73 18.25 2.94 -5.57
C GLY A 73 17.34 4.16 -5.68
N LEU A 74 17.17 4.89 -4.58
CA LEU A 74 16.37 6.10 -4.54
C LEU A 74 16.97 7.20 -5.43
N ALA A 75 18.28 7.42 -5.38
CA ALA A 75 18.97 8.42 -6.22
C ALA A 75 18.70 8.17 -7.72
N ARG A 76 18.77 6.90 -8.13
CA ARG A 76 18.51 6.51 -9.52
C ARG A 76 17.04 6.70 -9.92
N ASN A 77 16.11 6.31 -9.04
CA ASN A 77 14.66 6.35 -9.35
C ASN A 77 14.10 7.77 -9.32
N ALA A 78 14.60 8.62 -8.42
CA ALA A 78 14.15 10.01 -8.28
C ALA A 78 14.99 11.01 -9.09
N HIS A 79 16.04 10.54 -9.81
CA HIS A 79 16.97 11.39 -10.56
C HIS A 79 17.64 12.49 -9.72
N ILE A 80 18.02 12.13 -8.47
CA ILE A 80 18.70 13.01 -7.53
C ILE A 80 20.09 12.45 -7.18
N THR A 81 20.91 13.26 -6.53
CA THR A 81 22.22 12.81 -6.07
C THR A 81 22.09 11.77 -4.93
N ARG A 82 23.11 10.92 -4.78
CA ARG A 82 23.19 9.96 -3.67
C ARG A 82 23.09 10.65 -2.29
N ARG A 83 23.73 11.81 -2.16
CA ARG A 83 23.74 12.59 -0.91
C ARG A 83 22.35 13.10 -0.55
N GLU A 84 21.60 13.59 -1.52
CA GLU A 84 20.20 14.00 -1.34
C GLU A 84 19.31 12.82 -0.98
N ALA A 85 19.45 11.68 -1.67
CA ALA A 85 18.69 10.47 -1.38
C ALA A 85 18.93 9.94 0.04
N ASP A 86 20.21 9.87 0.48
CA ASP A 86 20.56 9.44 1.83
C ASP A 86 20.03 10.45 2.87
N GLY A 87 20.06 11.76 2.56
CA GLY A 87 19.48 12.82 3.39
C GLY A 87 17.95 12.68 3.52
N PHE A 88 17.25 12.43 2.43
CA PHE A 88 15.80 12.22 2.43
C PHE A 88 15.39 11.01 3.26
N ILE A 89 16.08 9.86 3.09
CA ILE A 89 15.83 8.65 3.88
C ILE A 89 16.05 8.92 5.37
N LYS A 90 17.12 9.62 5.72
CA LYS A 90 17.44 9.98 7.10
C LYS A 90 16.33 10.84 7.71
N THR A 91 15.97 11.96 7.05
CA THR A 91 14.91 12.88 7.51
C THR A 91 13.57 12.16 7.64
N TYR A 92 13.24 11.27 6.69
CA TYR A 92 12.04 10.46 6.75
C TYR A 92 11.95 9.62 8.01
N PHE A 93 12.99 8.87 8.34
CA PHE A 93 13.00 8.02 9.54
C PHE A 93 13.13 8.81 10.86
N GLU A 94 13.68 10.02 10.83
CA GLU A 94 13.64 10.93 11.98
C GLU A 94 12.22 11.44 12.25
N ARG A 95 11.44 11.66 11.21
CA ARG A 95 10.04 12.10 11.29
C ARG A 95 9.07 10.96 11.60
N TYR A 96 9.35 9.77 11.09
CA TYR A 96 8.51 8.58 11.22
C TYR A 96 9.27 7.41 11.87
N PRO A 97 9.64 7.56 13.16
CA PRO A 97 10.45 6.55 13.85
C PRO A 97 9.71 5.21 14.02
N GLY A 98 8.38 5.22 14.08
CA GLY A 98 7.57 4.01 14.17
C GLY A 98 7.67 3.15 12.90
N VAL A 99 7.78 3.78 11.73
CA VAL A 99 8.00 3.06 10.46
C VAL A 99 9.36 2.37 10.47
N ARG A 100 10.41 3.06 10.95
CA ARG A 100 11.74 2.47 11.08
C ARG A 100 11.75 1.28 12.02
N ALA A 101 11.18 1.45 13.22
CA ALA A 101 11.09 0.39 14.22
C ALA A 101 10.32 -0.85 13.70
N PHE A 102 9.24 -0.63 12.95
CA PHE A 102 8.50 -1.71 12.30
C PHE A 102 9.36 -2.49 11.31
N MET A 103 10.09 -1.79 10.42
CA MET A 103 10.95 -2.43 9.43
C MET A 103 12.08 -3.24 10.08
N ASP A 104 12.75 -2.68 11.09
CA ASP A 104 13.81 -3.35 11.83
C ASP A 104 13.25 -4.60 12.55
N THR A 105 12.07 -4.50 13.18
CA THR A 105 11.38 -5.62 13.81
C THR A 105 11.02 -6.73 12.81
N CYS A 106 10.60 -6.40 11.58
CA CYS A 106 10.33 -7.39 10.55
C CYS A 106 11.58 -8.22 10.20
N VAL A 107 12.74 -7.55 10.08
CA VAL A 107 14.01 -8.23 9.78
C VAL A 107 14.46 -9.09 10.97
N GLU A 108 14.38 -8.57 12.19
CA GLU A 108 14.74 -9.31 13.41
C GLU A 108 13.88 -10.55 13.59
N LYS A 109 12.55 -10.42 13.47
CA LYS A 109 11.63 -11.56 13.51
C LYS A 109 11.92 -12.56 12.40
N GLY A 110 12.17 -12.08 11.16
CA GLY A 110 12.50 -12.94 10.04
C GLY A 110 13.78 -13.77 10.29
N ARG A 111 14.79 -13.18 10.91
CA ARG A 111 16.02 -13.90 11.31
C ARG A 111 15.77 -14.91 12.44
N ALA A 112 14.96 -14.54 13.43
CA ALA A 112 14.68 -15.38 14.58
C ALA A 112 13.78 -16.58 14.24
N LEU A 113 12.76 -16.37 13.40
CA LEU A 113 11.72 -17.35 13.08
C LEU A 113 11.97 -18.10 11.78
N GLY A 114 12.79 -17.55 10.87
CA GLY A 114 13.02 -18.13 9.54
C GLY A 114 11.94 -17.80 8.51
N TYR A 115 10.92 -17.02 8.88
CA TYR A 115 9.83 -16.63 8.00
C TYR A 115 9.31 -15.22 8.30
N ALA A 116 8.60 -14.63 7.35
CA ALA A 116 7.75 -13.45 7.56
C ALA A 116 6.27 -13.86 7.44
N GLU A 117 5.40 -13.12 8.15
CA GLU A 117 3.98 -13.43 8.26
C GLU A 117 3.11 -12.22 7.94
N THR A 118 2.00 -12.42 7.24
CA THR A 118 0.98 -11.40 6.99
C THR A 118 0.13 -11.16 8.22
N LEU A 119 -0.70 -10.11 8.21
CA LEU A 119 -1.68 -9.83 9.26
C LEU A 119 -2.66 -11.01 9.48
N PHE A 120 -2.88 -11.83 8.45
CA PHE A 120 -3.78 -12.98 8.46
C PHE A 120 -3.07 -14.33 8.68
N GLY A 121 -1.79 -14.32 9.05
CA GLY A 121 -1.04 -15.52 9.42
C GLY A 121 -0.45 -16.29 8.23
N ARG A 122 -0.50 -15.77 7.01
CA ARG A 122 0.15 -16.41 5.87
C ARG A 122 1.65 -16.20 5.92
N ARG A 123 2.43 -17.28 5.78
CA ARG A 123 3.89 -17.28 5.95
C ARG A 123 4.63 -17.36 4.64
N ARG A 124 5.80 -16.72 4.62
CA ARG A 124 6.83 -16.84 3.60
C ARG A 124 8.15 -17.18 4.25
N GLU A 125 8.72 -18.32 3.89
CA GLU A 125 10.06 -18.73 4.34
C GLU A 125 11.13 -17.74 3.82
N LEU A 126 12.15 -17.50 4.66
CA LEU A 126 13.20 -16.51 4.40
C LEU A 126 14.60 -17.15 4.48
N PHE A 127 14.83 -18.21 3.70
CA PHE A 127 16.11 -18.92 3.65
C PHE A 127 17.27 -17.98 3.28
N GLU A 128 17.00 -16.92 2.53
CA GLU A 128 17.97 -15.93 2.09
C GLU A 128 18.65 -15.20 3.25
N LEU A 129 17.99 -15.05 4.39
CA LEU A 129 18.56 -14.36 5.56
C LEU A 129 19.76 -15.09 6.17
N ALA A 130 19.85 -16.42 6.00
CA ALA A 130 20.97 -17.24 6.46
C ALA A 130 22.13 -17.31 5.45
N SER A 131 21.98 -16.70 4.28
CA SER A 131 22.99 -16.78 3.21
C SER A 131 24.28 -16.06 3.59
N PRO A 132 25.47 -16.66 3.34
CA PRO A 132 26.76 -15.97 3.47
C PRO A 132 26.92 -14.86 2.41
N ASN A 133 26.24 -14.95 1.28
CA ASN A 133 26.28 -13.95 0.22
C ASN A 133 25.49 -12.70 0.64
N ARG A 134 26.17 -11.55 0.70
CA ARG A 134 25.60 -10.27 1.11
C ARG A 134 24.40 -9.85 0.24
N ASN A 135 24.46 -10.07 -1.07
CA ASN A 135 23.37 -9.66 -1.97
C ASN A 135 22.11 -10.50 -1.74
N VAL A 136 22.27 -11.81 -1.54
CA VAL A 136 21.17 -12.73 -1.21
C VAL A 136 20.58 -12.37 0.15
N ARG A 137 21.44 -12.12 1.16
CA ARG A 137 20.96 -11.70 2.49
C ARG A 137 20.22 -10.38 2.45
N SER A 138 20.70 -9.37 1.70
CA SER A 138 19.99 -8.10 1.52
C SER A 138 18.64 -8.26 0.79
N PHE A 139 18.53 -9.23 -0.12
CA PHE A 139 17.24 -9.58 -0.71
C PHE A 139 16.30 -10.18 0.33
N GLY A 140 16.79 -11.10 1.18
CA GLY A 140 16.03 -11.64 2.31
C GLY A 140 15.54 -10.58 3.29
N GLU A 141 16.37 -9.58 3.62
CA GLU A 141 15.97 -8.46 4.47
C GLU A 141 14.82 -7.65 3.86
N ARG A 142 14.91 -7.34 2.57
CA ARG A 142 13.78 -6.68 1.86
C ARG A 142 12.53 -7.56 1.82
N ALA A 143 12.68 -8.86 1.60
CA ALA A 143 11.57 -9.80 1.63
C ALA A 143 10.90 -9.85 3.02
N ALA A 144 11.70 -9.80 4.09
CA ALA A 144 11.18 -9.75 5.47
C ALA A 144 10.35 -8.49 5.73
N MET A 145 10.78 -7.33 5.21
CA MET A 145 10.05 -6.05 5.36
C MET A 145 8.79 -5.99 4.50
N ASN A 146 8.86 -6.50 3.26
CA ASN A 146 7.78 -6.37 2.28
C ASN A 146 6.67 -7.39 2.47
N THR A 147 6.99 -8.63 2.85
CA THR A 147 6.02 -9.72 2.96
C THR A 147 4.85 -9.39 3.90
N PRO A 148 5.04 -8.81 5.10
CA PRO A 148 3.93 -8.43 5.95
C PRO A 148 2.97 -7.45 5.27
N VAL A 149 3.47 -6.49 4.54
CA VAL A 149 2.68 -5.44 3.88
C VAL A 149 2.03 -5.96 2.60
N GLN A 150 2.84 -6.39 1.62
CA GLN A 150 2.34 -6.86 0.31
C GLN A 150 1.51 -8.13 0.44
N GLY A 151 1.92 -9.04 1.31
CA GLY A 151 1.15 -10.24 1.58
C GLY A 151 -0.20 -9.93 2.21
N THR A 152 -0.27 -8.98 3.14
CA THR A 152 -1.53 -8.52 3.72
C THR A 152 -2.42 -7.84 2.69
N ALA A 153 -1.86 -7.01 1.78
CA ALA A 153 -2.63 -6.43 0.68
C ALA A 153 -3.26 -7.52 -0.21
N ALA A 154 -2.47 -8.56 -0.55
CA ALA A 154 -2.98 -9.69 -1.32
C ALA A 154 -4.04 -10.52 -0.56
N ASP A 155 -3.96 -10.61 0.75
CA ASP A 155 -4.99 -11.26 1.57
C ASP A 155 -6.28 -10.42 1.60
N ILE A 156 -6.16 -9.11 1.76
CA ILE A 156 -7.28 -8.17 1.79
C ILE A 156 -8.06 -8.21 0.47
N ILE A 157 -7.38 -8.12 -0.68
CA ILE A 157 -8.09 -8.14 -1.97
C ILE A 157 -8.79 -9.48 -2.21
N LYS A 158 -8.22 -10.60 -1.78
CA LYS A 158 -8.89 -11.92 -1.85
C LYS A 158 -10.13 -12.00 -0.97
N LEU A 159 -10.06 -11.47 0.24
CA LEU A 159 -11.22 -11.38 1.12
C LEU A 159 -12.30 -10.48 0.52
N ALA A 160 -11.90 -9.34 -0.06
CA ALA A 160 -12.80 -8.44 -0.77
C ALA A 160 -13.50 -9.14 -1.94
N MET A 161 -12.74 -9.87 -2.78
CA MET A 161 -13.30 -10.67 -3.89
C MET A 161 -14.42 -11.60 -3.42
N VAL A 162 -14.15 -12.39 -2.39
CA VAL A 162 -15.12 -13.37 -1.86
C VAL A 162 -16.35 -12.66 -1.31
N GLN A 163 -16.16 -11.56 -0.57
CA GLN A 163 -17.28 -10.81 0.00
C GLN A 163 -18.09 -10.08 -1.07
N VAL A 164 -17.47 -9.48 -2.08
CA VAL A 164 -18.16 -8.83 -3.20
C VAL A 164 -18.99 -9.85 -3.96
N ALA A 165 -18.41 -10.97 -4.38
CA ALA A 165 -19.13 -12.02 -5.10
C ALA A 165 -20.35 -12.52 -4.31
N ARG A 166 -20.16 -12.80 -3.02
CA ARG A 166 -21.25 -13.24 -2.14
C ARG A 166 -22.35 -12.19 -2.00
N ARG A 167 -22.00 -10.91 -1.79
CA ARG A 167 -22.99 -9.84 -1.62
C ARG A 167 -23.77 -9.55 -2.91
N LEU A 168 -23.13 -9.71 -4.08
CA LEU A 168 -23.83 -9.62 -5.37
C LEU A 168 -24.87 -10.72 -5.52
N GLU A 169 -24.51 -11.97 -5.16
CA GLU A 169 -25.42 -13.12 -5.20
C GLU A 169 -26.57 -12.97 -4.21
N GLU A 170 -26.28 -12.68 -2.93
CA GLU A 170 -27.28 -12.48 -1.87
C GLU A 170 -28.23 -11.30 -2.16
N GLY A 171 -27.74 -10.24 -2.82
CA GLY A 171 -28.53 -9.09 -3.26
C GLY A 171 -29.38 -9.34 -4.51
N GLY A 172 -29.24 -10.51 -5.15
CA GLY A 172 -29.97 -10.86 -6.37
C GLY A 172 -29.60 -10.01 -7.59
N TYR A 173 -28.39 -9.41 -7.59
CA TYR A 173 -27.88 -8.64 -8.72
C TYR A 173 -27.52 -9.56 -9.89
N ARG A 174 -27.70 -9.05 -11.10
CA ARG A 174 -27.21 -9.69 -12.32
C ARG A 174 -25.75 -9.38 -12.59
N ALA A 175 -25.18 -8.48 -11.80
CA ALA A 175 -23.78 -8.11 -11.83
C ALA A 175 -22.89 -9.30 -11.45
N GLN A 176 -21.72 -9.38 -12.09
CA GLN A 176 -20.75 -10.46 -11.88
C GLN A 176 -19.34 -9.90 -11.69
N LEU A 177 -18.63 -10.39 -10.70
CA LEU A 177 -17.19 -10.15 -10.58
C LEU A 177 -16.47 -10.97 -11.65
N ILE A 178 -15.81 -10.28 -12.60
CA ILE A 178 -15.21 -10.92 -13.77
C ILE A 178 -13.69 -10.96 -13.72
N LEU A 179 -13.04 -10.02 -13.04
CA LEU A 179 -11.58 -9.89 -13.06
C LEU A 179 -11.05 -9.28 -11.77
N GLN A 180 -9.84 -9.68 -11.39
CA GLN A 180 -9.02 -9.03 -10.37
C GLN A 180 -7.65 -8.72 -10.95
N VAL A 181 -7.22 -7.46 -10.88
CA VAL A 181 -5.93 -6.97 -11.36
C VAL A 181 -5.27 -6.17 -10.24
N HIS A 182 -4.09 -6.62 -9.75
CA HIS A 182 -3.41 -6.02 -8.61
C HIS A 182 -4.34 -5.87 -7.38
N ASP A 183 -4.73 -4.65 -7.04
CA ASP A 183 -5.64 -4.28 -5.95
C ASP A 183 -7.00 -3.77 -6.44
N GLU A 184 -7.32 -4.04 -7.71
CA GLU A 184 -8.57 -3.68 -8.37
C GLU A 184 -9.47 -4.88 -8.59
N LEU A 185 -10.77 -4.68 -8.43
CA LEU A 185 -11.83 -5.60 -8.81
C LEU A 185 -12.65 -5.01 -9.95
N VAL A 186 -12.91 -5.82 -10.98
CA VAL A 186 -13.75 -5.44 -12.13
C VAL A 186 -15.03 -6.24 -12.09
N VAL A 187 -16.16 -5.52 -12.11
CA VAL A 187 -17.50 -6.09 -12.07
C VAL A 187 -18.25 -5.67 -13.33
N GLU A 188 -18.73 -6.64 -14.09
CA GLU A 188 -19.67 -6.41 -15.18
C GLU A 188 -21.11 -6.36 -14.64
N CYS A 189 -21.89 -5.34 -15.02
CA CYS A 189 -23.24 -5.21 -14.54
C CYS A 189 -24.18 -4.55 -15.57
N PRO A 190 -25.49 -4.82 -15.51
CA PRO A 190 -26.48 -4.06 -16.24
C PRO A 190 -26.46 -2.59 -15.85
N VAL A 191 -26.68 -1.68 -16.82
CA VAL A 191 -26.66 -0.22 -16.57
C VAL A 191 -27.60 0.19 -15.44
N GLY A 192 -28.75 -0.46 -15.32
CA GLY A 192 -29.76 -0.16 -14.28
C GLY A 192 -29.33 -0.51 -12.87
N GLU A 193 -28.32 -1.35 -12.68
CA GLU A 193 -27.79 -1.76 -11.38
C GLU A 193 -26.49 -1.00 -11.01
N ALA A 194 -25.90 -0.26 -11.96
CA ALA A 194 -24.55 0.26 -11.85
C ALA A 194 -24.32 1.14 -10.61
N ASP A 195 -25.28 1.98 -10.22
CA ASP A 195 -25.15 2.86 -9.05
C ASP A 195 -25.17 2.10 -7.73
N GLU A 196 -26.01 1.09 -7.62
CA GLU A 196 -26.13 0.27 -6.40
C GLU A 196 -24.94 -0.66 -6.26
N VAL A 197 -24.57 -1.32 -7.37
CA VAL A 197 -23.43 -2.24 -7.41
C VAL A 197 -22.12 -1.50 -7.11
N ALA A 198 -21.91 -0.29 -7.67
CA ALA A 198 -20.75 0.52 -7.36
C ALA A 198 -20.61 0.82 -5.86
N LYS A 199 -21.71 1.23 -5.21
CA LYS A 199 -21.73 1.46 -3.75
C LYS A 199 -21.50 0.19 -2.95
N LEU A 200 -22.07 -0.94 -3.40
CA LEU A 200 -21.87 -2.23 -2.77
C LEU A 200 -20.40 -2.65 -2.83
N VAL A 201 -19.79 -2.56 -4.00
CA VAL A 201 -18.36 -2.92 -4.18
C VAL A 201 -17.48 -2.02 -3.33
N GLN A 202 -17.65 -0.69 -3.40
CA GLN A 202 -16.89 0.26 -2.60
C GLN A 202 -16.99 -0.03 -1.11
N SER A 203 -18.21 -0.08 -0.58
CA SER A 203 -18.43 -0.32 0.86
C SER A 203 -17.92 -1.69 1.32
N THR A 204 -17.93 -2.69 0.45
CA THR A 204 -17.40 -4.02 0.76
C THR A 204 -15.89 -4.00 0.84
N MET A 205 -15.22 -3.36 -0.14
CA MET A 205 -13.77 -3.27 -0.16
C MET A 205 -13.22 -2.43 1.00
N GLU A 206 -13.86 -1.33 1.34
CA GLU A 206 -13.48 -0.47 2.47
C GLU A 206 -13.71 -1.15 3.82
N GLY A 207 -14.77 -1.95 3.92
CA GLY A 207 -15.17 -2.63 5.16
C GLY A 207 -14.58 -4.02 5.38
N VAL A 208 -13.75 -4.53 4.46
CA VAL A 208 -13.28 -5.92 4.50
C VAL A 208 -12.36 -6.24 5.70
N VAL A 209 -11.66 -5.23 6.20
CA VAL A 209 -10.78 -5.32 7.36
C VAL A 209 -10.79 -4.00 8.14
N SER A 210 -10.69 -4.11 9.47
CA SER A 210 -10.52 -2.93 10.34
C SER A 210 -9.04 -2.71 10.61
N LEU A 211 -8.49 -1.63 10.06
CA LEU A 211 -7.12 -1.18 10.27
C LEU A 211 -7.10 0.13 11.10
N LYS A 212 -5.93 0.51 11.63
CA LYS A 212 -5.75 1.81 12.31
C LYS A 212 -5.90 3.00 11.34
N VAL A 213 -5.57 2.76 10.08
CA VAL A 213 -5.76 3.69 8.97
C VAL A 213 -6.87 3.12 8.09
N PRO A 214 -7.91 3.91 7.75
CA PRO A 214 -9.02 3.42 6.93
C PRO A 214 -8.53 3.05 5.52
N LEU A 215 -9.04 1.93 4.99
CA LEU A 215 -8.93 1.62 3.57
C LEU A 215 -9.95 2.46 2.81
N LEU A 216 -9.51 3.03 1.69
CA LEU A 216 -10.38 3.76 0.77
C LEU A 216 -10.38 3.03 -0.57
N ALA A 217 -11.55 2.97 -1.20
CA ALA A 217 -11.71 2.41 -2.54
C ALA A 217 -12.23 3.49 -3.49
N GLU A 218 -11.54 3.67 -4.61
CA GLU A 218 -12.05 4.48 -5.72
C GLU A 218 -12.83 3.60 -6.68
N VAL A 219 -13.98 4.08 -7.13
CA VAL A 219 -14.86 3.38 -8.05
C VAL A 219 -15.02 4.18 -9.32
N SER A 220 -14.65 3.59 -10.44
CA SER A 220 -14.84 4.14 -11.78
C SER A 220 -15.84 3.29 -12.57
N ARG A 221 -16.44 3.86 -13.61
CA ARG A 221 -17.45 3.20 -14.44
C ARG A 221 -17.23 3.51 -15.90
N GLY A 222 -17.41 2.51 -16.74
CA GLY A 222 -17.28 2.67 -18.18
C GLY A 222 -18.11 1.68 -18.98
N SER A 223 -18.18 1.86 -20.27
CA SER A 223 -18.77 0.87 -21.20
C SER A 223 -17.85 -0.34 -21.40
N ASP A 224 -16.60 -0.19 -21.01
CA ASP A 224 -15.53 -1.17 -21.07
C ASP A 224 -14.48 -0.84 -20.01
N TRP A 225 -13.56 -1.77 -19.73
CA TRP A 225 -12.54 -1.60 -18.69
C TRP A 225 -11.61 -0.38 -18.92
N GLU A 226 -11.26 -0.09 -20.17
CA GLU A 226 -10.42 1.06 -20.50
C GLU A 226 -11.05 2.39 -20.07
N LYS A 227 -12.40 2.49 -20.15
CA LYS A 227 -13.15 3.68 -19.72
C LYS A 227 -13.54 3.66 -18.24
N ALA A 228 -13.47 2.50 -17.61
CA ALA A 228 -13.69 2.32 -16.17
C ALA A 228 -12.40 2.45 -15.36
N HIS A 229 -11.29 2.94 -15.97
CA HIS A 229 -9.97 3.02 -15.34
C HIS A 229 -9.49 4.46 -15.25
#